data_09d08a9ed998958095e6c64013d5a85b
#
_entry.id   09d08a9ed998958095e6c64013d5a85b
#
_cell.length_a   1.000
_cell.length_b   1.000
_cell.length_c   1.000
_cell.angle_alpha   90.00
_cell.angle_beta   90.00
_cell.angle_gamma   90.00
#
_symmetry.space_group_name_H-M   'P 1'
#
loop_
_entity.id
_entity.type
_entity.pdbx_description
1 polymer ?
#
loop_
_entity_poly.entity_id
_entity_poly.type
_entity_poly.pdbx_seq_one_letter_code
_entity_poly.pdbx_strand_id
1 'polypeptide(L)'
;MKIAAPNPISCGIFLSYRCNSECRHCMYACSPRWSSDWVSINDLKTILSQLSDKILPSPYGASRVGVNYGLHFTGGEPFLNYPLLLQAVKMAKDYGIPSIFVETNSYWCVDPEETIEKLRELKDSGLDGILVSVNPFIVEYVPFERIENNISSSLKVFGYNTLIYQYEFYRQLKEKNLKGLLKFEDYIKAYGLRGLEWVELIPMGRTCYRLREIFSKYPARIFFKENCRENLLREWHTHIDNYGNYMTGYCGGISLGDAGKLNQLLDEGIELDDKPILNILINENLGELYQLAVREFNYKEREDGYISKCDLCLDIRRCIALQTKEYLELLPRQYYTHLF
;
A
#
# COMPACT_ATOMS: atom_id res chain seq x y z
N MET A 1 -25.44 1.58 13.96
CA MET A 1 -24.58 2.64 14.60
C MET A 1 -23.63 3.19 13.56
N LYS A 2 -23.68 4.50 13.34
CA LYS A 2 -22.82 5.16 12.34
C LYS A 2 -21.66 5.91 12.99
N ILE A 3 -20.51 5.92 12.33
CA ILE A 3 -19.35 6.73 12.69
C ILE A 3 -18.88 7.56 11.49
N ALA A 4 -18.24 8.70 11.73
CA ALA A 4 -17.68 9.52 10.67
C ALA A 4 -16.62 8.74 9.87
N ALA A 5 -16.70 8.78 8.54
CA ALA A 5 -15.66 8.26 7.68
C ALA A 5 -14.49 9.27 7.61
N PRO A 6 -13.22 8.80 7.54
CA PRO A 6 -12.07 9.70 7.41
C PRO A 6 -12.07 10.39 6.04
N ASN A 7 -11.74 11.69 6.02
CA ASN A 7 -11.61 12.44 4.78
C ASN A 7 -10.31 12.08 4.04
N PRO A 8 -10.36 11.88 2.72
CA PRO A 8 -9.17 11.54 1.92
C PRO A 8 -8.36 12.79 1.54
N ILE A 9 -7.76 13.47 2.52
CA ILE A 9 -6.93 14.66 2.27
C ILE A 9 -5.64 14.35 1.49
N SER A 10 -5.20 13.10 1.52
CA SER A 10 -4.18 12.49 0.67
C SER A 10 -4.59 11.06 0.35
N CYS A 11 -4.43 10.63 -0.90
CA CYS A 11 -4.93 9.33 -1.33
C CYS A 11 -4.01 8.62 -2.31
N GLY A 12 -3.86 7.29 -2.12
CA GLY A 12 -3.28 6.39 -3.10
C GLY A 12 -4.37 5.60 -3.85
N ILE A 13 -4.33 5.61 -5.16
CA ILE A 13 -5.22 4.78 -5.98
C ILE A 13 -4.44 3.59 -6.52
N PHE A 14 -4.89 2.38 -6.19
CA PHE A 14 -4.37 1.16 -6.79
C PHE A 14 -4.95 0.98 -8.18
N LEU A 15 -4.08 0.97 -9.18
CA LEU A 15 -4.51 0.57 -10.52
C LEU A 15 -4.78 -0.93 -10.59
N SER A 16 -4.07 -1.74 -9.79
CA SER A 16 -4.23 -3.19 -9.62
C SER A 16 -3.41 -3.66 -8.42
N TYR A 17 -3.71 -4.84 -7.89
CA TYR A 17 -2.81 -5.57 -6.98
C TYR A 17 -1.72 -6.36 -7.73
N ARG A 18 -1.81 -6.47 -9.06
CA ARG A 18 -0.80 -7.19 -9.84
C ARG A 18 0.53 -6.45 -9.83
N CYS A 19 1.61 -7.20 -9.54
CA CYS A 19 2.98 -6.72 -9.51
C CYS A 19 3.90 -7.73 -10.20
N ASN A 20 5.02 -7.28 -10.75
CA ASN A 20 6.07 -8.17 -11.24
C ASN A 20 6.90 -8.77 -10.09
N SER A 21 6.77 -8.26 -8.87
CA SER A 21 7.52 -8.62 -7.67
C SER A 21 6.60 -9.19 -6.60
N GLU A 22 7.16 -10.02 -5.71
CA GLU A 22 6.46 -10.59 -4.55
C GLU A 22 7.24 -10.27 -3.26
N CYS A 23 7.46 -8.98 -3.01
CA CYS A 23 8.30 -8.49 -1.93
C CYS A 23 7.83 -8.98 -0.55
N ARG A 24 8.77 -9.41 0.29
CA ARG A 24 8.52 -9.98 1.63
C ARG A 24 7.85 -9.02 2.60
N HIS A 25 8.02 -7.70 2.39
CA HIS A 25 7.47 -6.64 3.25
C HIS A 25 6.17 -6.02 2.70
N CYS A 26 5.65 -6.49 1.58
CA CYS A 26 4.51 -5.84 0.94
C CYS A 26 3.25 -5.84 1.83
N MET A 27 2.82 -4.66 2.26
CA MET A 27 1.66 -4.47 3.12
C MET A 27 0.36 -4.94 2.46
N TYR A 28 0.28 -4.80 1.15
CA TYR A 28 -0.92 -5.11 0.36
C TYR A 28 -0.83 -6.46 -0.35
N ALA A 29 0.22 -7.25 -0.06
CA ALA A 29 0.41 -8.59 -0.60
C ALA A 29 0.37 -8.67 -2.14
N CYS A 30 0.75 -7.58 -2.83
CA CYS A 30 0.83 -7.51 -4.28
C CYS A 30 1.82 -8.53 -4.84
N SER A 31 1.48 -9.19 -5.96
CA SER A 31 2.33 -10.23 -6.56
C SER A 31 1.97 -10.50 -8.02
N PRO A 32 2.80 -11.27 -8.75
CA PRO A 32 2.45 -11.75 -10.09
C PRO A 32 1.29 -12.75 -10.10
N ARG A 33 0.94 -13.33 -8.94
CA ARG A 33 -0.13 -14.33 -8.81
C ARG A 33 -1.53 -13.75 -8.73
N TRP A 34 -1.67 -12.43 -8.50
CA TRP A 34 -2.97 -11.77 -8.58
C TRP A 34 -3.52 -11.84 -9.99
N SER A 35 -4.84 -11.97 -10.11
CA SER A 35 -5.55 -11.76 -11.38
C SER A 35 -5.13 -10.42 -12.00
N SER A 36 -5.20 -10.34 -13.33
CA SER A 36 -4.88 -9.10 -14.04
C SER A 36 -6.07 -8.14 -14.05
N ASP A 37 -6.73 -7.99 -12.89
CA ASP A 37 -7.84 -7.08 -12.71
C ASP A 37 -7.29 -5.66 -12.51
N TRP A 38 -7.59 -4.80 -13.44
CA TRP A 38 -7.25 -3.38 -13.40
C TRP A 38 -8.49 -2.57 -13.13
N VAL A 39 -8.33 -1.43 -12.44
CA VAL A 39 -9.44 -0.48 -12.28
C VAL A 39 -10.01 -0.11 -13.65
N SER A 40 -11.33 -0.11 -13.79
CA SER A 40 -11.95 0.32 -15.04
C SER A 40 -11.86 1.85 -15.20
N ILE A 41 -11.85 2.32 -16.44
CA ILE A 41 -11.86 3.77 -16.72
C ILE A 41 -13.09 4.44 -16.12
N ASN A 42 -14.24 3.79 -16.11
CA ASN A 42 -15.48 4.34 -15.55
C ASN A 42 -15.40 4.45 -14.02
N ASP A 43 -14.89 3.42 -13.35
CA ASP A 43 -14.71 3.46 -11.90
C ASP A 43 -13.67 4.52 -11.51
N LEU A 44 -12.55 4.57 -12.23
CA LEU A 44 -11.52 5.58 -12.02
C LEU A 44 -12.07 6.99 -12.20
N LYS A 45 -12.87 7.23 -13.25
CA LYS A 45 -13.55 8.52 -13.46
C LYS A 45 -14.47 8.88 -12.30
N THR A 46 -15.27 7.92 -11.82
CA THR A 46 -16.18 8.12 -10.70
C THR A 46 -15.41 8.46 -9.42
N ILE A 47 -14.33 7.71 -9.12
CA ILE A 47 -13.49 7.92 -7.95
C ILE A 47 -12.81 9.30 -8.01
N LEU A 48 -12.15 9.62 -9.13
CA LEU A 48 -11.43 10.90 -9.27
C LEU A 48 -12.37 12.11 -9.18
N SER A 49 -13.59 12.01 -9.74
CA SER A 49 -14.57 13.10 -9.63
C SER A 49 -14.98 13.39 -8.19
N GLN A 50 -15.01 12.38 -7.32
CA GLN A 50 -15.34 12.53 -5.91
C GLN A 50 -14.13 12.97 -5.04
N LEU A 51 -12.91 12.74 -5.52
CA LEU A 51 -11.68 13.16 -4.83
C LEU A 51 -11.24 14.59 -5.17
N SER A 52 -11.75 15.19 -6.26
CA SER A 52 -11.26 16.42 -6.85
C SER A 52 -11.24 17.63 -5.89
N ASP A 53 -12.21 17.70 -4.97
CA ASP A 53 -12.36 18.77 -3.99
C ASP A 53 -11.82 18.41 -2.59
N LYS A 54 -11.27 17.22 -2.40
CA LYS A 54 -10.87 16.69 -1.09
C LYS A 54 -9.37 16.60 -0.92
N ILE A 55 -8.65 16.27 -2.00
CA ILE A 55 -7.20 16.11 -1.96
C ILE A 55 -6.54 17.46 -1.72
N LEU A 56 -5.75 17.56 -0.64
CA LEU A 56 -5.01 18.77 -0.33
C LEU A 56 -3.67 18.82 -1.06
N PRO A 57 -3.26 20.00 -1.55
CA PRO A 57 -1.95 20.17 -2.14
C PRO A 57 -0.84 20.02 -1.09
N SER A 58 0.36 19.72 -1.55
CA SER A 58 1.54 19.80 -0.70
C SER A 58 1.69 21.24 -0.13
N PRO A 59 2.07 21.40 1.15
CA PRO A 59 2.32 22.71 1.74
C PRO A 59 3.47 23.47 1.08
N TYR A 60 4.27 22.77 0.26
CA TYR A 60 5.38 23.36 -0.50
C TYR A 60 4.98 23.78 -1.93
N GLY A 61 3.71 23.70 -2.29
CA GLY A 61 3.13 24.07 -3.60
C GLY A 61 2.32 22.96 -4.24
N ALA A 62 1.32 23.33 -5.05
CA ALA A 62 0.35 22.40 -5.65
C ALA A 62 0.96 21.38 -6.63
N SER A 63 2.15 21.67 -7.17
CA SER A 63 2.91 20.74 -8.01
C SER A 63 4.08 20.07 -7.27
N ARG A 64 4.19 20.25 -5.95
CA ARG A 64 5.16 19.53 -5.13
C ARG A 64 4.56 18.22 -4.65
N VAL A 65 5.35 17.16 -4.68
CA VAL A 65 4.92 15.83 -4.24
C VAL A 65 5.55 15.44 -2.91
N GLY A 66 4.84 14.64 -2.15
CA GLY A 66 5.29 14.09 -0.88
C GLY A 66 4.40 12.95 -0.44
N VAL A 67 4.93 12.00 0.33
CA VAL A 67 4.28 10.73 0.68
C VAL A 67 2.87 10.92 1.28
N ASN A 68 2.65 12.00 2.03
CA ASN A 68 1.39 12.26 2.74
C ASN A 68 0.58 13.42 2.14
N TYR A 69 0.86 13.82 0.89
CA TYR A 69 0.18 14.92 0.22
C TYR A 69 -0.17 14.56 -1.20
N GLY A 70 -1.29 15.10 -1.68
CA GLY A 70 -1.71 14.92 -3.05
C GLY A 70 -2.28 13.54 -3.33
N LEU A 71 -2.28 13.20 -4.60
CA LEU A 71 -2.76 11.91 -5.12
C LEU A 71 -1.58 11.11 -5.68
N HIS A 72 -1.54 9.81 -5.38
CA HIS A 72 -0.59 8.95 -6.08
C HIS A 72 -1.25 7.70 -6.67
N PHE A 73 -0.70 7.25 -7.80
CA PHE A 73 -1.04 5.97 -8.38
C PHE A 73 -0.06 4.91 -7.89
N THR A 74 -0.59 3.80 -7.39
CA THR A 74 0.16 2.76 -6.69
C THR A 74 -0.51 1.40 -6.84
N GLY A 75 -0.34 0.51 -5.88
CA GLY A 75 -0.91 -0.81 -5.78
C GLY A 75 0.17 -1.87 -5.90
N GLY A 76 0.13 -2.68 -6.97
CA GLY A 76 1.21 -3.56 -7.37
C GLY A 76 2.32 -2.77 -8.07
N GLU A 77 2.32 -2.84 -9.40
CA GLU A 77 3.25 -2.02 -10.19
C GLU A 77 2.46 -1.31 -11.31
N PRO A 78 2.23 0.00 -11.21
CA PRO A 78 1.43 0.75 -12.17
C PRO A 78 1.93 0.68 -13.61
N PHE A 79 3.25 0.62 -13.81
CA PHE A 79 3.86 0.56 -15.14
C PHE A 79 3.64 -0.77 -15.88
N LEU A 80 3.06 -1.80 -15.24
CA LEU A 80 2.61 -3.01 -15.92
C LEU A 80 1.46 -2.74 -16.90
N ASN A 81 0.70 -1.67 -16.67
CA ASN A 81 -0.32 -1.19 -17.61
C ASN A 81 -0.10 0.31 -17.87
N TYR A 82 0.97 0.61 -18.59
CA TYR A 82 1.38 1.99 -18.89
C TYR A 82 0.29 2.82 -19.58
N PRO A 83 -0.48 2.29 -20.57
CA PRO A 83 -1.58 3.05 -21.16
C PRO A 83 -2.66 3.47 -20.15
N LEU A 84 -3.00 2.59 -19.20
CA LEU A 84 -3.95 2.93 -18.13
C LEU A 84 -3.36 3.97 -17.17
N LEU A 85 -2.09 3.84 -16.78
CA LEU A 85 -1.41 4.82 -15.94
C LEU A 85 -1.43 6.22 -16.59
N LEU A 86 -1.12 6.31 -17.89
CA LEU A 86 -1.14 7.56 -18.63
C LEU A 86 -2.52 8.21 -18.63
N GLN A 87 -3.57 7.41 -18.88
CA GLN A 87 -4.95 7.87 -18.82
C GLN A 87 -5.35 8.33 -17.40
N ALA A 88 -4.94 7.58 -16.37
CA ALA A 88 -5.23 7.91 -14.98
C ALA A 88 -4.62 9.25 -14.58
N VAL A 89 -3.35 9.49 -14.95
CA VAL A 89 -2.66 10.77 -14.71
C VAL A 89 -3.40 11.92 -15.40
N LYS A 90 -3.72 11.76 -16.69
CA LYS A 90 -4.45 12.78 -17.44
C LYS A 90 -5.80 13.08 -16.81
N MET A 91 -6.58 12.07 -16.46
CA MET A 91 -7.88 12.25 -15.83
C MET A 91 -7.76 12.95 -14.46
N ALA A 92 -6.78 12.60 -13.62
CA ALA A 92 -6.56 13.27 -12.34
C ALA A 92 -6.22 14.76 -12.55
N LYS A 93 -5.41 15.07 -13.57
CA LYS A 93 -5.08 16.45 -13.94
C LYS A 93 -6.31 17.20 -14.45
N ASP A 94 -7.13 16.60 -15.30
CA ASP A 94 -8.37 17.19 -15.84
C ASP A 94 -9.39 17.51 -14.73
N TYR A 95 -9.41 16.73 -13.65
CA TYR A 95 -10.20 17.01 -12.43
C TYR A 95 -9.56 18.04 -11.50
N GLY A 96 -8.40 18.61 -11.83
CA GLY A 96 -7.72 19.65 -11.04
C GLY A 96 -7.08 19.11 -9.75
N ILE A 97 -6.88 17.80 -9.61
CA ILE A 97 -6.24 17.21 -8.44
C ILE A 97 -4.78 17.69 -8.34
N PRO A 98 -4.33 18.17 -7.17
CA PRO A 98 -2.98 18.67 -6.99
C PRO A 98 -1.98 17.56 -6.63
N SER A 99 -0.68 17.87 -6.82
CA SER A 99 0.43 17.05 -6.29
C SER A 99 0.35 15.57 -6.71
N ILE A 100 0.18 15.32 -8.02
CA ILE A 100 0.00 13.98 -8.59
C ILE A 100 1.35 13.29 -8.75
N PHE A 101 1.53 12.09 -8.22
CA PHE A 101 2.73 11.29 -8.44
C PHE A 101 2.42 9.79 -8.63
N VAL A 102 3.42 9.02 -9.01
CA VAL A 102 3.34 7.56 -9.14
C VAL A 102 4.42 6.89 -8.32
N GLU A 103 4.08 5.76 -7.70
CA GLU A 103 5.03 4.88 -7.03
C GLU A 103 5.43 3.73 -7.94
N THR A 104 6.73 3.38 -7.97
CA THR A 104 7.23 2.30 -8.81
C THR A 104 8.43 1.59 -8.20
N ASN A 105 8.56 0.30 -8.50
CA ASN A 105 9.74 -0.50 -8.19
C ASN A 105 10.84 -0.43 -9.27
N SER A 106 10.61 0.32 -10.35
CA SER A 106 11.59 0.56 -11.44
C SER A 106 11.86 -0.63 -12.37
N TYR A 107 11.09 -1.71 -12.35
CA TYR A 107 11.35 -2.89 -13.19
C TYR A 107 11.44 -2.58 -14.70
N TRP A 108 10.72 -1.55 -15.15
CA TRP A 108 10.57 -1.12 -16.53
C TRP A 108 11.72 -0.23 -17.04
N CYS A 109 12.58 0.28 -16.15
CA CYS A 109 13.66 1.22 -16.48
C CYS A 109 14.91 0.49 -17.02
N VAL A 110 14.78 -0.19 -18.15
CA VAL A 110 15.85 -0.98 -18.75
C VAL A 110 16.81 -0.09 -19.51
N ASP A 111 16.29 0.77 -20.37
CA ASP A 111 17.06 1.72 -21.19
C ASP A 111 16.86 3.15 -20.68
N PRO A 112 17.93 3.97 -20.54
CA PRO A 112 17.83 5.34 -20.05
C PRO A 112 17.03 6.28 -20.96
N GLU A 113 17.10 6.14 -22.27
CA GLU A 113 16.42 7.03 -23.23
C GLU A 113 14.93 6.73 -23.22
N GLU A 114 14.53 5.46 -23.33
CA GLU A 114 13.14 5.03 -23.22
C GLU A 114 12.54 5.41 -21.85
N THR A 115 13.33 5.32 -20.78
CA THR A 115 12.90 5.73 -19.43
C THR A 115 12.58 7.21 -19.40
N ILE A 116 13.45 8.06 -19.95
CA ILE A 116 13.24 9.52 -20.00
C ILE A 116 12.02 9.87 -20.87
N GLU A 117 11.83 9.20 -22.00
CA GLU A 117 10.69 9.43 -22.88
C GLU A 117 9.36 9.16 -22.16
N LYS A 118 9.21 7.99 -21.52
CA LYS A 118 8.00 7.64 -20.73
C LYS A 118 7.75 8.63 -19.59
N LEU A 119 8.80 9.05 -18.87
CA LEU A 119 8.68 10.03 -17.80
C LEU A 119 8.24 11.40 -18.30
N ARG A 120 8.72 11.84 -19.48
CA ARG A 120 8.29 13.08 -20.12
C ARG A 120 6.84 13.01 -20.54
N GLU A 121 6.42 11.91 -21.18
CA GLU A 121 5.02 11.71 -21.59
C GLU A 121 4.06 11.77 -20.37
N LEU A 122 4.43 11.14 -19.24
CA LEU A 122 3.66 11.24 -18.00
C LEU A 122 3.64 12.68 -17.45
N LYS A 123 4.76 13.38 -17.47
CA LYS A 123 4.84 14.78 -17.03
C LYS A 123 3.97 15.69 -17.91
N ASP A 124 4.02 15.53 -19.22
CA ASP A 124 3.23 16.31 -20.16
C ASP A 124 1.72 16.00 -20.01
N SER A 125 1.38 14.80 -19.53
CA SER A 125 0.01 14.41 -19.18
C SER A 125 -0.44 14.93 -17.80
N GLY A 126 0.45 15.54 -17.01
CA GLY A 126 0.11 16.19 -15.74
C GLY A 126 0.68 15.54 -14.50
N LEU A 127 1.59 14.55 -14.62
CA LEU A 127 2.30 13.99 -13.46
C LEU A 127 3.29 15.00 -12.89
N ASP A 128 3.21 15.28 -11.59
CA ASP A 128 4.08 16.24 -10.92
C ASP A 128 5.38 15.62 -10.41
N GLY A 129 5.40 14.30 -10.14
CA GLY A 129 6.59 13.63 -9.61
C GLY A 129 6.50 12.11 -9.59
N ILE A 130 7.53 11.50 -9.03
CA ILE A 130 7.66 10.04 -8.92
C ILE A 130 8.26 9.65 -7.58
N LEU A 131 7.79 8.56 -7.02
CA LEU A 131 8.39 7.89 -5.87
C LEU A 131 9.04 6.57 -6.33
N VAL A 132 10.35 6.51 -6.20
CA VAL A 132 11.14 5.33 -6.53
C VAL A 132 11.37 4.52 -5.26
N SER A 133 10.77 3.33 -5.19
CA SER A 133 10.95 2.42 -4.07
C SER A 133 12.28 1.67 -4.19
N VAL A 134 13.08 1.69 -3.13
CA VAL A 134 14.35 0.96 -3.06
C VAL A 134 14.58 0.39 -1.66
N ASN A 135 14.70 -0.92 -1.57
CA ASN A 135 15.03 -1.64 -0.34
C ASN A 135 15.48 -3.08 -0.66
N PRO A 136 16.00 -3.84 0.32
CA PRO A 136 16.48 -5.20 0.09
C PRO A 136 15.46 -6.16 -0.52
N PHE A 137 14.17 -5.96 -0.26
CA PHE A 137 13.11 -6.84 -0.74
C PHE A 137 12.72 -6.57 -2.21
N ILE A 138 12.97 -5.36 -2.69
CA ILE A 138 12.73 -4.98 -4.10
C ILE A 138 13.86 -5.49 -4.97
N VAL A 139 15.10 -5.36 -4.53
CA VAL A 139 16.28 -5.82 -5.31
C VAL A 139 16.39 -7.34 -5.40
N GLU A 140 15.54 -8.11 -4.69
CA GLU A 140 15.37 -9.54 -4.96
C GLU A 140 14.72 -9.80 -6.35
N TYR A 141 13.97 -8.82 -6.89
CA TYR A 141 13.16 -8.95 -8.12
C TYR A 141 13.55 -7.99 -9.22
N VAL A 142 14.12 -6.84 -8.85
CA VAL A 142 14.46 -5.77 -9.78
C VAL A 142 15.97 -5.51 -9.71
N PRO A 143 16.71 -5.64 -10.82
CA PRO A 143 18.15 -5.31 -10.85
C PRO A 143 18.40 -3.87 -10.39
N PHE A 144 19.41 -3.68 -9.56
CA PHE A 144 19.68 -2.37 -8.94
C PHE A 144 19.98 -1.29 -9.98
N GLU A 145 20.56 -1.64 -11.12
CA GLU A 145 20.86 -0.72 -12.23
C GLU A 145 19.58 -0.07 -12.80
N ARG A 146 18.44 -0.79 -12.77
CA ARG A 146 17.17 -0.23 -13.20
C ARG A 146 16.66 0.84 -12.23
N ILE A 147 16.89 0.63 -10.93
CA ILE A 147 16.57 1.63 -9.91
C ILE A 147 17.44 2.86 -10.06
N GLU A 148 18.77 2.68 -10.27
CA GLU A 148 19.71 3.78 -10.54
C GLU A 148 19.33 4.54 -11.82
N ASN A 149 18.95 3.82 -12.88
CA ASN A 149 18.46 4.42 -14.12
C ASN A 149 17.20 5.26 -13.90
N ASN A 150 16.21 4.70 -13.18
CA ASN A 150 14.99 5.45 -12.85
C ASN A 150 15.32 6.72 -12.07
N ILE A 151 16.10 6.63 -10.99
CA ILE A 151 16.46 7.79 -10.16
C ILE A 151 17.14 8.87 -11.00
N SER A 152 18.13 8.49 -11.81
CA SER A 152 18.88 9.44 -12.63
C SER A 152 18.01 10.09 -13.72
N SER A 153 17.14 9.33 -14.35
CA SER A 153 16.20 9.80 -15.37
C SER A 153 15.11 10.69 -14.75
N SER A 154 14.56 10.29 -13.62
CA SER A 154 13.55 11.05 -12.88
C SER A 154 14.07 12.40 -12.37
N LEU A 155 15.30 12.44 -11.88
CA LEU A 155 15.96 13.71 -11.49
C LEU A 155 16.07 14.69 -12.67
N LYS A 156 16.32 14.20 -13.89
CA LYS A 156 16.38 15.04 -15.10
C LYS A 156 14.99 15.55 -15.49
N VAL A 157 13.93 14.78 -15.27
CA VAL A 157 12.56 15.12 -15.70
C VAL A 157 11.80 15.89 -14.63
N PHE A 158 11.81 15.42 -13.38
CA PHE A 158 11.02 15.95 -12.26
C PHE A 158 11.85 16.77 -11.24
N GLY A 159 13.18 16.70 -11.30
CA GLY A 159 14.03 17.41 -10.34
C GLY A 159 13.73 17.00 -8.89
N TYR A 160 13.45 17.98 -8.03
CA TYR A 160 13.14 17.76 -6.60
C TYR A 160 11.82 17.01 -6.34
N ASN A 161 11.02 16.73 -7.34
CA ASN A 161 9.84 15.87 -7.23
C ASN A 161 10.15 14.39 -7.50
N THR A 162 11.43 14.02 -7.47
CA THR A 162 11.88 12.63 -7.45
C THR A 162 12.11 12.22 -5.99
N LEU A 163 11.23 11.39 -5.48
CA LEU A 163 11.31 10.86 -4.12
C LEU A 163 12.02 9.49 -4.17
N ILE A 164 13.09 9.33 -3.39
CA ILE A 164 13.75 8.04 -3.20
C ILE A 164 13.26 7.48 -1.86
N TYR A 165 12.35 6.53 -1.93
CA TYR A 165 11.75 5.96 -0.72
C TYR A 165 12.70 4.95 -0.09
N GLN A 166 13.09 5.26 1.16
CA GLN A 166 14.12 4.59 1.95
C GLN A 166 15.53 4.83 1.38
N TYR A 167 15.90 6.11 1.27
CA TYR A 167 17.17 6.59 0.73
C TYR A 167 18.41 5.89 1.31
N GLU A 168 18.40 5.51 2.59
CA GLU A 168 19.53 4.82 3.23
C GLU A 168 19.84 3.47 2.58
N PHE A 169 18.83 2.73 2.11
CA PHE A 169 19.07 1.51 1.34
C PHE A 169 19.69 1.80 -0.01
N TYR A 170 19.20 2.82 -0.70
CA TYR A 170 19.82 3.24 -1.95
C TYR A 170 21.31 3.54 -1.74
N ARG A 171 21.63 4.29 -0.68
CA ARG A 171 23.02 4.62 -0.33
C ARG A 171 23.86 3.37 -0.02
N GLN A 172 23.36 2.48 0.83
CA GLN A 172 24.02 1.22 1.18
C GLN A 172 24.33 0.37 -0.06
N LEU A 173 23.35 0.16 -0.93
CA LEU A 173 23.48 -0.67 -2.12
C LEU A 173 24.47 -0.05 -3.13
N LYS A 174 24.43 1.27 -3.26
CA LYS A 174 25.34 2.02 -4.13
C LYS A 174 26.80 2.00 -3.64
N GLU A 175 27.02 2.19 -2.34
CA GLU A 175 28.37 2.11 -1.74
C GLU A 175 29.03 0.75 -1.93
N LYS A 176 28.26 -0.32 -2.01
CA LYS A 176 28.73 -1.68 -2.29
C LYS A 176 28.85 -2.00 -3.79
N ASN A 177 28.60 -1.03 -4.67
CA ASN A 177 28.58 -1.21 -6.13
C ASN A 177 27.71 -2.43 -6.55
N LEU A 178 26.55 -2.59 -5.91
CA LEU A 178 25.65 -3.69 -6.25
C LEU A 178 25.35 -3.69 -7.75
N LYS A 179 25.38 -4.86 -8.35
CA LYS A 179 24.97 -5.13 -9.72
C LYS A 179 23.98 -6.30 -9.74
N GLY A 180 22.97 -6.16 -10.59
CA GLY A 180 21.92 -7.18 -10.73
C GLY A 180 20.99 -7.30 -9.52
N LEU A 181 20.58 -8.52 -9.26
CA LEU A 181 19.69 -8.89 -8.17
C LEU A 181 20.48 -9.23 -6.91
N LEU A 182 19.90 -8.98 -5.74
CA LEU A 182 20.45 -9.36 -4.46
C LEU A 182 19.40 -10.14 -3.65
N LYS A 183 19.67 -11.40 -3.35
CA LYS A 183 18.79 -12.18 -2.47
C LYS A 183 18.80 -11.63 -1.05
N PHE A 184 17.69 -11.68 -0.37
CA PHE A 184 17.57 -11.16 0.99
C PHE A 184 18.56 -11.82 1.96
N GLU A 185 18.79 -13.13 1.83
CA GLU A 185 19.74 -13.87 2.65
C GLU A 185 21.19 -13.38 2.44
N ASP A 186 21.54 -13.00 1.21
CA ASP A 186 22.87 -12.44 0.90
C ASP A 186 23.00 -10.99 1.37
N TYR A 187 21.89 -10.22 1.34
CA TYR A 187 21.83 -8.91 1.98
C TYR A 187 22.10 -9.03 3.50
N ILE A 188 21.43 -9.95 4.20
CA ILE A 188 21.63 -10.16 5.63
C ILE A 188 23.06 -10.61 5.95
N LYS A 189 23.69 -11.45 5.13
CA LYS A 189 25.10 -11.82 5.29
C LYS A 189 26.04 -10.62 5.14
N ALA A 190 25.75 -9.70 4.23
CA ALA A 190 26.61 -8.55 3.92
C ALA A 190 26.47 -7.41 4.94
N TYR A 191 25.26 -7.16 5.46
CA TYR A 191 24.92 -5.98 6.29
C TYR A 191 24.46 -6.35 7.71
N GLY A 192 24.15 -7.62 7.98
CA GLY A 192 23.51 -8.08 9.21
C GLY A 192 22.07 -7.56 9.35
N LEU A 193 21.41 -7.93 10.45
CA LEU A 193 20.06 -7.41 10.77
C LEU A 193 20.07 -5.90 11.03
N ARG A 194 21.17 -5.33 11.49
CA ARG A 194 21.33 -3.88 11.66
C ARG A 194 21.16 -3.10 10.36
N GLY A 195 21.47 -3.70 9.21
CA GLY A 195 21.18 -3.10 7.91
C GLY A 195 19.71 -2.75 7.71
N LEU A 196 18.80 -3.42 8.44
CA LEU A 196 17.36 -3.18 8.38
C LEU A 196 16.86 -2.12 9.37
N GLU A 197 17.69 -1.55 10.24
CA GLU A 197 17.29 -0.51 11.20
C GLU A 197 16.79 0.78 10.50
N TRP A 198 17.20 0.99 9.27
CA TRP A 198 16.80 2.15 8.46
C TRP A 198 15.51 1.92 7.67
N VAL A 199 14.93 0.72 7.75
CA VAL A 199 13.64 0.42 7.13
C VAL A 199 12.55 0.70 8.14
N GLU A 200 11.58 1.45 7.72
CA GLU A 200 10.26 1.37 8.33
C GLU A 200 9.61 0.03 7.97
N LEU A 201 10.04 -1.05 8.62
CA LEU A 201 9.41 -2.35 8.50
C LEU A 201 8.11 -2.34 9.31
N ILE A 202 7.02 -2.02 8.62
CA ILE A 202 5.70 -2.08 9.23
C ILE A 202 5.32 -3.56 9.37
N PRO A 203 5.05 -4.06 10.60
CA PRO A 203 4.71 -5.45 10.83
C PRO A 203 3.25 -5.75 10.44
N MET A 204 2.96 -5.61 9.15
CA MET A 204 1.66 -5.80 8.50
C MET A 204 1.82 -6.57 7.19
N GLY A 205 0.73 -7.04 6.63
CA GLY A 205 0.69 -7.70 5.34
C GLY A 205 1.64 -8.90 5.29
N ARG A 206 2.42 -9.01 4.23
CA ARG A 206 3.32 -10.15 4.04
C ARG A 206 4.48 -10.18 5.04
N THR A 207 4.86 -9.07 5.66
CA THR A 207 5.83 -9.04 6.77
C THR A 207 5.44 -10.01 7.88
N CYS A 208 4.16 -10.09 8.22
CA CYS A 208 3.61 -10.98 9.23
C CYS A 208 3.76 -12.49 8.92
N TYR A 209 4.19 -12.84 7.71
CA TYR A 209 4.36 -14.23 7.27
C TYR A 209 5.77 -14.53 6.76
N ARG A 210 6.39 -13.59 6.04
CA ARG A 210 7.68 -13.80 5.36
C ARG A 210 8.90 -13.25 6.11
N LEU A 211 8.70 -12.42 7.15
CA LEU A 211 9.77 -11.78 7.90
C LEU A 211 9.64 -11.96 9.42
N ARG A 212 8.80 -12.86 9.89
CA ARG A 212 8.55 -13.11 11.32
C ARG A 212 9.83 -13.41 12.12
N GLU A 213 10.79 -14.09 11.47
CA GLU A 213 12.01 -14.55 12.13
C GLU A 213 12.99 -13.42 12.51
N ILE A 214 12.77 -12.22 11.98
CA ILE A 214 13.60 -11.05 12.35
C ILE A 214 12.99 -10.23 13.50
N PHE A 215 11.81 -10.61 14.01
CA PHE A 215 11.11 -9.91 15.09
C PHE A 215 10.99 -10.76 16.36
N SER A 216 10.90 -10.09 17.51
CA SER A 216 10.44 -10.72 18.74
C SER A 216 8.97 -11.11 18.64
N LYS A 217 8.62 -12.25 19.20
CA LYS A 217 7.27 -12.80 19.15
C LYS A 217 6.66 -12.83 20.56
N TYR A 218 5.37 -12.56 20.66
CA TYR A 218 4.65 -12.45 21.92
C TYR A 218 3.34 -13.24 21.88
N PRO A 219 2.87 -13.81 23.00
CA PRO A 219 1.55 -14.44 23.09
C PRO A 219 0.42 -13.46 22.71
N ALA A 220 -0.66 -13.95 22.12
CA ALA A 220 -1.80 -13.13 21.69
C ALA A 220 -2.34 -12.21 22.79
N ARG A 221 -2.39 -12.70 24.04
CA ARG A 221 -2.91 -11.97 25.22
C ARG A 221 -2.26 -10.61 25.46
N ILE A 222 -1.01 -10.41 25.00
CA ILE A 222 -0.30 -9.14 25.14
C ILE A 222 -1.02 -8.03 24.37
N PHE A 223 -1.69 -8.36 23.27
CA PHE A 223 -2.36 -7.43 22.38
C PHE A 223 -3.87 -7.29 22.63
N PHE A 224 -4.47 -8.05 23.56
CA PHE A 224 -5.93 -8.11 23.72
C PHE A 224 -6.58 -6.77 24.08
N LYS A 225 -5.87 -5.88 24.78
CA LYS A 225 -6.40 -4.55 25.15
C LYS A 225 -6.24 -3.49 24.05
N GLU A 226 -5.54 -3.82 22.98
CA GLU A 226 -5.31 -2.93 21.85
C GLU A 226 -6.56 -2.83 20.96
N ASN A 227 -6.77 -1.65 20.38
CA ASN A 227 -7.76 -1.44 19.33
C ASN A 227 -7.14 -0.76 18.10
N CYS A 228 -7.96 -0.49 17.09
CA CYS A 228 -7.49 0.10 15.84
C CYS A 228 -8.24 1.39 15.48
N ARG A 229 -9.00 2.01 16.40
CA ARG A 229 -9.80 3.20 16.12
C ARG A 229 -9.00 4.30 15.45
N GLU A 230 -7.90 4.72 16.04
CA GLU A 230 -7.06 5.80 15.49
C GLU A 230 -6.45 5.43 14.11
N ASN A 231 -6.06 4.18 13.93
CA ASN A 231 -5.48 3.72 12.67
C ASN A 231 -6.54 3.60 11.56
N LEU A 232 -7.75 3.14 11.88
CA LEU A 232 -8.82 2.94 10.90
C LEU A 232 -9.58 4.23 10.55
N LEU A 233 -9.55 5.24 11.42
CA LEU A 233 -10.28 6.51 11.23
C LEU A 233 -9.36 7.71 10.97
N ARG A 234 -8.08 7.47 10.67
CA ARG A 234 -7.14 8.55 10.37
C ARG A 234 -7.40 9.17 9.01
N GLU A 235 -7.27 10.49 8.92
CA GLU A 235 -7.55 11.26 7.70
C GLU A 235 -6.32 11.55 6.83
N TRP A 236 -5.13 11.54 7.43
CA TRP A 236 -3.94 12.06 6.77
C TRP A 236 -3.46 11.27 5.54
N HIS A 237 -3.84 9.99 5.39
CA HIS A 237 -3.54 9.20 4.21
C HIS A 237 -4.48 8.00 4.08
N THR A 238 -5.14 7.87 2.95
CA THR A 238 -6.08 6.80 2.62
C THR A 238 -5.68 6.11 1.32
N HIS A 239 -6.30 4.96 1.04
CA HIS A 239 -6.16 4.27 -0.24
C HIS A 239 -7.52 3.88 -0.81
N ILE A 240 -7.59 3.79 -2.13
CA ILE A 240 -8.71 3.19 -2.86
C ILE A 240 -8.12 2.11 -3.76
N ASP A 241 -8.61 0.88 -3.64
CA ASP A 241 -8.13 -0.19 -4.51
C ASP A 241 -8.89 -0.29 -5.84
N ASN A 242 -8.41 -1.13 -6.74
CA ASN A 242 -8.99 -1.34 -8.07
C ASN A 242 -10.39 -2.00 -8.06
N TYR A 243 -10.88 -2.42 -6.90
CA TYR A 243 -12.23 -2.93 -6.69
C TYR A 243 -13.16 -1.88 -6.06
N GLY A 244 -12.68 -0.66 -5.84
CA GLY A 244 -13.43 0.43 -5.22
C GLY A 244 -13.50 0.39 -3.70
N ASN A 245 -12.66 -0.41 -3.03
CA ASN A 245 -12.63 -0.42 -1.57
C ASN A 245 -11.93 0.83 -1.04
N TYR A 246 -12.64 1.59 -0.19
CA TYR A 246 -12.07 2.70 0.56
C TYR A 246 -11.35 2.17 1.80
N MET A 247 -10.05 2.37 1.88
CA MET A 247 -9.17 1.80 2.90
C MET A 247 -8.37 2.90 3.60
N THR A 248 -8.01 2.66 4.86
CA THR A 248 -6.98 3.48 5.52
C THR A 248 -5.59 3.12 5.02
N GLY A 249 -4.66 4.07 5.09
CA GLY A 249 -3.36 3.99 4.45
C GLY A 249 -2.60 2.68 4.56
N TYR A 250 -2.68 1.96 5.70
CA TYR A 250 -1.82 0.79 5.91
C TYR A 250 -2.54 -0.53 6.21
N CYS A 251 -3.87 -0.53 6.30
CA CYS A 251 -4.61 -1.72 6.70
C CYS A 251 -5.18 -2.49 5.49
N GLY A 252 -4.34 -3.30 4.83
CA GLY A 252 -4.77 -4.16 3.74
C GLY A 252 -5.83 -5.18 4.17
N GLY A 253 -6.76 -5.50 3.26
CA GLY A 253 -7.80 -6.50 3.47
C GLY A 253 -8.99 -6.04 4.32
N ILE A 254 -9.12 -4.73 4.60
CA ILE A 254 -10.31 -4.13 5.25
C ILE A 254 -10.80 -2.97 4.38
N SER A 255 -12.11 -2.99 4.07
CA SER A 255 -12.82 -1.91 3.39
C SER A 255 -13.69 -1.15 4.38
N LEU A 256 -13.58 0.17 4.41
CA LEU A 256 -14.48 1.05 5.17
C LEU A 256 -15.80 1.26 4.42
N GLY A 257 -15.81 1.14 3.09
CA GLY A 257 -16.95 1.33 2.23
C GLY A 257 -16.58 1.38 0.75
N ASP A 258 -17.56 1.72 -0.07
CA ASP A 258 -17.48 1.82 -1.53
C ASP A 258 -17.01 3.23 -1.94
N ALA A 259 -15.81 3.33 -2.53
CA ALA A 259 -15.25 4.58 -3.04
C ALA A 259 -16.02 5.12 -4.26
N GLY A 260 -16.78 4.29 -4.97
CA GLY A 260 -17.73 4.74 -5.99
C GLY A 260 -18.85 5.61 -5.43
N LYS A 261 -19.08 5.56 -4.10
CA LYS A 261 -20.05 6.36 -3.35
C LYS A 261 -19.39 7.16 -2.23
N LEU A 262 -18.18 7.64 -2.47
CA LEU A 262 -17.36 8.27 -1.44
C LEU A 262 -18.05 9.48 -0.79
N ASN A 263 -18.68 10.35 -1.56
CA ASN A 263 -19.42 11.51 -1.02
C ASN A 263 -20.52 11.07 -0.05
N GLN A 264 -21.32 10.07 -0.45
CA GLN A 264 -22.34 9.50 0.44
C GLN A 264 -21.73 8.89 1.71
N LEU A 265 -20.61 8.16 1.58
CA LEU A 265 -19.90 7.58 2.72
C LEU A 265 -19.38 8.64 3.70
N LEU A 266 -18.90 9.77 3.19
CA LEU A 266 -18.41 10.88 4.02
C LEU A 266 -19.55 11.63 4.70
N ASP A 267 -20.66 11.84 4.00
CA ASP A 267 -21.84 12.56 4.52
C ASP A 267 -22.62 11.73 5.54
N GLU A 268 -22.85 10.45 5.26
CA GLU A 268 -23.67 9.57 6.10
C GLU A 268 -22.88 8.82 7.18
N GLY A 269 -21.57 8.68 7.00
CA GLY A 269 -20.69 7.88 7.85
C GLY A 269 -20.68 6.39 7.49
N ILE A 270 -19.81 5.65 8.19
CA ILE A 270 -19.67 4.20 8.08
C ILE A 270 -20.73 3.53 8.94
N GLU A 271 -21.60 2.71 8.34
CA GLU A 271 -22.53 1.85 9.09
C GLU A 271 -21.77 0.66 9.67
N LEU A 272 -21.82 0.48 10.99
CA LEU A 272 -21.11 -0.59 11.70
C LEU A 272 -21.98 -1.80 12.02
N ASP A 273 -23.31 -1.68 11.93
CA ASP A 273 -24.22 -2.79 12.29
C ASP A 273 -24.10 -3.97 11.30
N ASP A 274 -23.71 -3.69 10.06
CA ASP A 274 -23.43 -4.68 9.02
C ASP A 274 -21.93 -4.99 8.84
N LYS A 275 -21.06 -4.43 9.72
CA LYS A 275 -19.59 -4.57 9.70
C LYS A 275 -19.05 -4.93 11.08
N PRO A 276 -19.37 -6.14 11.59
CA PRO A 276 -19.03 -6.49 12.98
C PRO A 276 -17.52 -6.53 13.26
N ILE A 277 -16.67 -6.90 12.29
CA ILE A 277 -15.23 -6.87 12.47
C ILE A 277 -14.72 -5.43 12.61
N LEU A 278 -15.23 -4.50 11.79
CA LEU A 278 -14.91 -3.07 11.93
C LEU A 278 -15.41 -2.53 13.27
N ASN A 279 -16.61 -2.90 13.68
CA ASN A 279 -17.15 -2.48 14.98
C ASN A 279 -16.26 -2.91 16.13
N ILE A 280 -15.85 -4.17 16.18
CA ILE A 280 -14.94 -4.70 17.19
C ILE A 280 -13.59 -3.94 17.17
N LEU A 281 -13.00 -3.75 16.00
CA LEU A 281 -11.70 -3.10 15.87
C LEU A 281 -11.71 -1.62 16.26
N ILE A 282 -12.84 -0.93 16.10
CA ILE A 282 -12.99 0.50 16.36
C ILE A 282 -13.48 0.77 17.78
N ASN A 283 -14.49 0.05 18.26
CA ASN A 283 -15.20 0.35 19.50
C ASN A 283 -14.87 -0.58 20.67
N GLU A 284 -14.26 -1.74 20.37
CA GLU A 284 -13.88 -2.72 21.37
C GLU A 284 -12.36 -2.93 21.36
N ASN A 285 -11.88 -4.18 21.25
CA ASN A 285 -10.45 -4.50 21.28
C ASN A 285 -10.15 -5.84 20.58
N LEU A 286 -8.86 -6.15 20.40
CA LEU A 286 -8.44 -7.39 19.75
C LEU A 286 -8.77 -8.66 20.54
N GLY A 287 -8.99 -8.57 21.85
CA GLY A 287 -9.45 -9.70 22.66
C GLY A 287 -10.84 -10.16 22.25
N GLU A 288 -11.76 -9.23 21.96
CA GLU A 288 -13.11 -9.55 21.48
C GLU A 288 -13.06 -10.17 20.07
N LEU A 289 -12.21 -9.64 19.19
CA LEU A 289 -11.99 -10.24 17.87
C LEU A 289 -11.43 -11.67 17.98
N TYR A 290 -10.50 -11.89 18.93
CA TYR A 290 -9.95 -13.21 19.21
C TYR A 290 -11.03 -14.17 19.72
N GLN A 291 -11.87 -13.75 20.68
CA GLN A 291 -12.96 -14.56 21.23
C GLN A 291 -13.99 -14.92 20.15
N LEU A 292 -14.36 -13.97 19.30
CA LEU A 292 -15.23 -14.23 18.15
C LEU A 292 -14.64 -15.34 17.27
N ALA A 293 -13.37 -15.24 16.91
CA ALA A 293 -12.71 -16.19 16.03
C ALA A 293 -12.58 -17.58 16.66
N VAL A 294 -12.29 -17.67 17.94
CA VAL A 294 -12.23 -18.95 18.68
C VAL A 294 -13.61 -19.61 18.72
N ARG A 295 -14.65 -18.83 19.07
CA ARG A 295 -16.02 -19.34 19.27
C ARG A 295 -16.67 -19.78 17.95
N GLU A 296 -16.50 -18.99 16.88
CA GLU A 296 -17.28 -19.18 15.64
C GLU A 296 -16.48 -19.83 14.52
N PHE A 297 -15.14 -19.69 14.53
CA PHE A 297 -14.28 -20.13 13.44
C PHE A 297 -13.21 -21.14 13.85
N ASN A 298 -13.29 -21.65 15.10
CA ASN A 298 -12.31 -22.62 15.63
C ASN A 298 -10.85 -22.12 15.48
N TYR A 299 -10.64 -20.81 15.62
CA TYR A 299 -9.33 -20.19 15.53
C TYR A 299 -8.38 -20.74 16.60
N LYS A 300 -7.14 -21.01 16.20
CA LYS A 300 -6.09 -21.46 17.11
C LYS A 300 -4.94 -20.47 17.09
N GLU A 301 -4.53 -20.02 18.25
CA GLU A 301 -3.35 -19.19 18.44
C GLU A 301 -2.12 -19.90 17.88
N ARG A 302 -1.21 -19.16 17.26
CA ARG A 302 0.08 -19.68 16.83
C ARG A 302 0.95 -20.02 18.03
N GLU A 303 1.57 -21.18 18.03
CA GLU A 303 2.43 -21.66 19.15
C GLU A 303 3.60 -20.73 19.41
N ASP A 304 4.19 -20.15 18.36
CA ASP A 304 5.33 -19.22 18.46
C ASP A 304 4.92 -17.75 18.66
N GLY A 305 3.62 -17.44 18.76
CA GLY A 305 3.06 -16.12 19.01
C GLY A 305 3.04 -15.17 17.80
N TYR A 306 3.01 -13.85 18.08
CA TYR A 306 2.79 -12.77 17.09
C TYR A 306 3.82 -11.66 17.27
N ILE A 307 4.25 -11.06 16.16
CA ILE A 307 5.24 -9.98 16.14
C ILE A 307 4.62 -8.62 16.50
N SER A 308 3.29 -8.48 16.38
CA SER A 308 2.57 -7.22 16.65
C SER A 308 1.07 -7.45 16.80
N LYS A 309 0.35 -6.41 17.25
CA LYS A 309 -1.12 -6.40 17.21
C LYS A 309 -1.67 -6.59 15.79
N CYS A 310 -0.98 -6.06 14.79
CA CYS A 310 -1.40 -6.18 13.40
C CYS A 310 -1.23 -7.58 12.85
N ASP A 311 -0.19 -8.30 13.27
CA ASP A 311 0.02 -9.72 12.95
C ASP A 311 -1.11 -10.59 13.53
N LEU A 312 -1.44 -10.42 14.81
CA LEU A 312 -2.57 -11.12 15.44
C LEU A 312 -3.90 -10.81 14.71
N CYS A 313 -4.19 -9.52 14.51
CA CYS A 313 -5.41 -9.09 13.82
C CYS A 313 -5.50 -9.67 12.40
N LEU A 314 -4.40 -9.64 11.64
CA LEU A 314 -4.37 -10.16 10.28
C LEU A 314 -4.56 -11.67 10.22
N ASP A 315 -3.95 -12.41 11.14
CA ASP A 315 -4.08 -13.86 11.24
C ASP A 315 -5.52 -14.27 11.56
N ILE A 316 -6.16 -13.59 12.51
CA ILE A 316 -7.58 -13.80 12.84
C ILE A 316 -8.46 -13.48 11.63
N ARG A 317 -8.31 -12.28 11.03
CA ARG A 317 -9.12 -11.88 9.86
C ARG A 317 -8.94 -12.84 8.69
N ARG A 318 -7.73 -13.35 8.49
CA ARG A 318 -7.47 -14.37 7.47
C ARG A 318 -8.23 -15.66 7.77
N CYS A 319 -8.20 -16.15 9.02
CA CYS A 319 -8.96 -17.33 9.43
C CYS A 319 -10.45 -17.18 9.11
N ILE A 320 -11.02 -16.02 9.43
CA ILE A 320 -12.43 -15.72 9.16
C ILE A 320 -12.70 -15.60 7.65
N ALA A 321 -11.93 -14.78 6.93
CA ALA A 321 -12.14 -14.50 5.51
C ALA A 321 -12.04 -15.74 4.61
N LEU A 322 -11.27 -16.76 5.01
CA LEU A 322 -11.15 -18.01 4.27
C LEU A 322 -12.31 -18.97 4.52
N GLN A 323 -13.06 -18.82 5.62
CA GLN A 323 -14.15 -19.73 6.00
C GLN A 323 -15.53 -19.21 5.61
N THR A 324 -15.75 -17.88 5.60
CA THR A 324 -17.06 -17.29 5.29
C THR A 324 -16.95 -16.04 4.41
N LYS A 325 -18.07 -15.71 3.72
CA LYS A 325 -18.22 -14.49 2.93
C LYS A 325 -19.13 -13.45 3.59
N GLU A 326 -19.58 -13.70 4.78
CA GLU A 326 -20.58 -12.86 5.47
C GLU A 326 -20.05 -11.49 5.91
N TYR A 327 -18.77 -11.41 6.24
CA TYR A 327 -18.13 -10.15 6.65
C TYR A 327 -17.73 -9.33 5.43
N LEU A 328 -18.59 -8.37 5.07
CA LEU A 328 -18.46 -7.55 3.86
C LEU A 328 -17.29 -6.58 3.90
N GLU A 329 -16.80 -6.24 5.09
CA GLU A 329 -15.64 -5.38 5.29
C GLU A 329 -14.30 -6.08 5.04
N LEU A 330 -14.24 -7.42 5.01
CA LEU A 330 -13.01 -8.17 4.74
C LEU A 330 -12.73 -8.26 3.23
N LEU A 331 -12.32 -7.13 2.63
CA LEU A 331 -12.10 -6.98 1.19
C LEU A 331 -10.74 -6.31 0.88
N PRO A 332 -10.14 -6.64 -0.29
CA PRO A 332 -10.56 -7.73 -1.18
C PRO A 332 -10.18 -9.09 -0.57
N ARG A 333 -11.03 -10.09 -0.75
CA ARG A 333 -10.80 -11.42 -0.13
C ARG A 333 -9.55 -12.12 -0.62
N GLN A 334 -9.17 -11.90 -1.86
CA GLN A 334 -7.95 -12.45 -2.44
C GLN A 334 -6.69 -12.01 -1.67
N TYR A 335 -6.70 -10.85 -1.04
CA TYR A 335 -5.60 -10.38 -0.20
C TYR A 335 -5.14 -11.45 0.81
N TYR A 336 -6.08 -12.12 1.46
CA TYR A 336 -5.81 -13.15 2.47
C TYR A 336 -5.19 -14.45 1.92
N THR A 337 -5.27 -14.66 0.61
CA THR A 337 -4.65 -15.81 -0.07
C THR A 337 -3.24 -15.50 -0.59
N HIS A 338 -2.85 -14.22 -0.67
CA HIS A 338 -1.56 -13.76 -1.21
C HIS A 338 -0.53 -13.38 -0.15
N LEU A 339 -0.79 -13.66 1.12
CA LEU A 339 0.08 -13.31 2.25
C LEU A 339 1.34 -14.19 2.38
N PHE A 340 1.37 -15.36 1.75
CA PHE A 340 2.48 -16.34 1.80
C PHE A 340 3.36 -16.32 0.58
#